data_db816d2355fedabf63c66f89bc7d7854
#
_entry.id   db816d2355fedabf63c66f89bc7d7854
#
_cell.length_a   1.000
_cell.length_b   1.000
_cell.length_c   1.000
_cell.angle_alpha   90.00
_cell.angle_beta   90.00
_cell.angle_gamma   90.00
#
_symmetry.space_group_name_H-M   'P 1'
#
loop_
_entity.id
_entity.type
_entity.pdbx_description
1 polymer ?
#
loop_
_entity_poly.entity_id
_entity_poly.type
_entity_poly.pdbx_seq_one_letter_code
_entity_poly.pdbx_strand_id
1 'polypeptide(L)'
;LCDSMKAETSSPLWTAASFIPVYGSDINAARTMIDALSDVSSNALVPMADNLSQATPGKLFQDGMINVSALQAVADSLSSSSKVFKSANEKIQGIGDTHISQVTELVDKAKDGFATLNGAVDAAEKVAPILPQMLGANGQTRHYLVLAMSNVEIRACGGFPGSRGV
;
A
#
# COMPACT_ATOMS: atom_id res chain seq x y z
N LEU A 1 -9.99 -17.76 -1.09
CA LEU A 1 -10.92 -17.53 0.02
C LEU A 1 -11.75 -16.25 -0.23
N CYS A 2 -11.11 -15.10 -0.50
CA CYS A 2 -11.84 -13.83 -0.75
C CYS A 2 -12.79 -13.93 -1.95
N ASP A 3 -12.35 -14.55 -3.06
CA ASP A 3 -13.17 -14.74 -4.26
C ASP A 3 -14.38 -15.63 -4.00
N SER A 4 -14.21 -16.66 -3.19
CA SER A 4 -15.33 -17.54 -2.80
C SER A 4 -16.36 -16.78 -1.94
N MET A 5 -15.89 -15.95 -1.01
CA MET A 5 -16.77 -15.10 -0.21
C MET A 5 -17.49 -14.06 -1.06
N LYS A 6 -16.81 -13.48 -2.04
CA LYS A 6 -17.41 -12.52 -2.98
C LYS A 6 -18.49 -13.17 -3.85
N ALA A 7 -18.23 -14.37 -4.35
CA ALA A 7 -19.21 -15.13 -5.14
C ALA A 7 -20.47 -15.47 -4.31
N GLU A 8 -20.30 -15.87 -3.06
CA GLU A 8 -21.40 -16.18 -2.14
C GLU A 8 -22.25 -14.94 -1.86
N THR A 9 -21.62 -13.80 -1.52
CA THR A 9 -22.33 -12.54 -1.20
C THR A 9 -22.98 -11.88 -2.42
N SER A 10 -22.60 -12.28 -3.63
CA SER A 10 -23.24 -11.81 -4.89
C SER A 10 -24.52 -12.58 -5.25
N SER A 11 -24.92 -13.59 -4.47
CA SER A 11 -26.10 -14.38 -4.75
C SER A 11 -27.39 -13.55 -4.61
N PRO A 12 -28.48 -13.91 -5.33
CA PRO A 12 -29.77 -13.22 -5.25
C PRO A 12 -30.36 -13.18 -3.84
N LEU A 13 -30.03 -14.16 -3.00
CA LEU A 13 -30.48 -14.23 -1.61
C LEU A 13 -29.94 -13.06 -0.78
N TRP A 14 -28.68 -12.71 -0.96
CA TRP A 14 -28.07 -11.55 -0.27
C TRP A 14 -28.66 -10.22 -0.76
N THR A 15 -29.00 -10.15 -2.05
CA THR A 15 -29.69 -8.99 -2.60
C THR A 15 -31.11 -8.85 -2.01
N ALA A 16 -31.84 -9.96 -1.92
CA ALA A 16 -33.16 -9.95 -1.28
C ALA A 16 -33.07 -9.59 0.23
N ALA A 17 -32.06 -10.11 0.92
CA ALA A 17 -31.83 -9.82 2.34
C ALA A 17 -31.49 -8.34 2.61
N SER A 18 -30.86 -7.64 1.68
CA SER A 18 -30.55 -6.21 1.81
C SER A 18 -31.79 -5.30 1.82
N PHE A 19 -32.96 -5.79 1.41
CA PHE A 19 -34.24 -5.07 1.48
C PHE A 19 -34.97 -5.28 2.81
N ILE A 20 -34.44 -6.06 3.74
CA ILE A 20 -35.06 -6.23 5.07
C ILE A 20 -34.94 -4.91 5.82
N PRO A 21 -36.05 -4.30 6.27
CA PRO A 21 -36.01 -3.09 7.08
C PRO A 21 -35.14 -3.31 8.33
N VAL A 22 -34.33 -2.32 8.70
CA VAL A 22 -33.40 -2.31 9.83
C VAL A 22 -32.08 -3.07 9.60
N TYR A 23 -32.09 -4.28 9.02
CA TYR A 23 -30.88 -5.10 8.87
C TYR A 23 -30.23 -5.00 7.49
N GLY A 24 -30.89 -4.37 6.53
CA GLY A 24 -30.37 -4.21 5.18
C GLY A 24 -29.07 -3.42 5.12
N SER A 25 -28.88 -2.43 6.00
CA SER A 25 -27.66 -1.66 6.12
C SER A 25 -26.47 -2.52 6.59
N ASP A 26 -26.68 -3.42 7.54
CA ASP A 26 -25.67 -4.34 8.06
C ASP A 26 -25.21 -5.34 6.99
N ILE A 27 -26.15 -5.85 6.21
CA ILE A 27 -25.88 -6.75 5.09
C ILE A 27 -25.07 -6.03 4.00
N ASN A 28 -25.46 -4.79 3.66
CA ASN A 28 -24.73 -3.98 2.69
C ASN A 28 -23.33 -3.60 3.19
N ALA A 29 -23.17 -3.29 4.48
CA ALA A 29 -21.88 -3.04 5.10
C ALA A 29 -20.96 -4.26 4.98
N ALA A 30 -21.46 -5.46 5.32
CA ALA A 30 -20.70 -6.70 5.19
C ALA A 30 -20.27 -6.97 3.74
N ARG A 31 -21.17 -6.78 2.76
CA ARG A 31 -20.88 -6.92 1.33
C ARG A 31 -19.80 -5.93 0.89
N THR A 32 -19.92 -4.66 1.27
CA THR A 32 -18.94 -3.62 0.93
C THR A 32 -17.55 -3.95 1.49
N MET A 33 -17.47 -4.44 2.73
CA MET A 33 -16.22 -4.88 3.32
C MET A 33 -15.59 -6.05 2.56
N ILE A 34 -16.40 -7.07 2.21
CA ILE A 34 -15.93 -8.24 1.45
C ILE A 34 -15.45 -7.82 0.05
N ASP A 35 -16.20 -6.96 -0.63
CA ASP A 35 -15.82 -6.47 -1.95
C ASP A 35 -14.52 -5.64 -1.90
N ALA A 36 -14.38 -4.75 -0.93
CA ALA A 36 -13.17 -3.95 -0.75
C ALA A 36 -11.94 -4.83 -0.45
N LEU A 37 -12.08 -5.81 0.44
CA LEU A 37 -11.01 -6.76 0.77
C LEU A 37 -10.63 -7.65 -0.43
N SER A 38 -11.61 -8.11 -1.20
CA SER A 38 -11.37 -8.89 -2.42
C SER A 38 -10.65 -8.06 -3.48
N ASP A 39 -11.10 -6.82 -3.70
CA ASP A 39 -10.46 -5.91 -4.65
C ASP A 39 -9.00 -5.63 -4.25
N VAL A 40 -8.73 -5.33 -2.98
CA VAL A 40 -7.37 -5.11 -2.48
C VAL A 40 -6.52 -6.37 -2.60
N SER A 41 -7.05 -7.53 -2.22
CA SER A 41 -6.31 -8.79 -2.31
C SER A 41 -5.91 -9.11 -3.74
N SER A 42 -6.87 -9.10 -4.67
CA SER A 42 -6.65 -9.56 -6.04
C SER A 42 -5.95 -8.52 -6.93
N ASN A 43 -6.26 -7.25 -6.76
CA ASN A 43 -5.83 -6.18 -7.66
C ASN A 43 -4.70 -5.30 -7.10
N ALA A 44 -4.36 -5.46 -5.82
CA ALA A 44 -3.25 -4.74 -5.20
C ALA A 44 -2.19 -5.68 -4.60
N LEU A 45 -2.57 -6.53 -3.63
CA LEU A 45 -1.59 -7.33 -2.89
C LEU A 45 -0.93 -8.43 -3.74
N VAL A 46 -1.70 -9.14 -4.56
CA VAL A 46 -1.14 -10.20 -5.41
C VAL A 46 -0.16 -9.61 -6.44
N PRO A 47 -0.51 -8.58 -7.24
CA PRO A 47 0.45 -7.96 -8.16
C PRO A 47 1.66 -7.35 -7.45
N MET A 48 1.47 -6.76 -6.25
CA MET A 48 2.60 -6.25 -5.46
C MET A 48 3.54 -7.37 -5.02
N ALA A 49 3.02 -8.49 -4.53
CA ALA A 49 3.82 -9.63 -4.10
C ALA A 49 4.64 -10.22 -5.27
N ASP A 50 4.03 -10.33 -6.45
CA ASP A 50 4.69 -10.81 -7.66
C ASP A 50 5.85 -9.87 -8.06
N ASN A 51 5.63 -8.57 -8.06
CA ASN A 51 6.66 -7.59 -8.40
C ASN A 51 7.74 -7.48 -7.32
N LEU A 52 7.40 -7.54 -6.04
CA LEU A 52 8.38 -7.59 -4.94
C LEU A 52 9.24 -8.86 -4.99
N SER A 53 8.72 -9.97 -5.48
CA SER A 53 9.51 -11.19 -5.70
C SER A 53 10.64 -11.00 -6.73
N GLN A 54 10.49 -10.03 -7.63
CA GLN A 54 11.52 -9.62 -8.59
C GLN A 54 12.52 -8.62 -7.99
N ALA A 55 12.20 -7.98 -6.86
CA ALA A 55 13.01 -6.98 -6.17
C ALA A 55 13.78 -7.57 -4.97
N THR A 56 14.12 -8.86 -5.01
CA THR A 56 14.97 -9.46 -3.97
C THR A 56 16.38 -8.86 -3.99
N PRO A 57 17.10 -8.83 -2.85
CA PRO A 57 18.43 -8.23 -2.78
C PRO A 57 19.39 -8.73 -3.88
N GLY A 58 19.34 -10.03 -4.23
CA GLY A 58 20.17 -10.61 -5.29
C GLY A 58 19.79 -10.19 -6.70
N LYS A 59 18.57 -9.69 -6.92
CA LYS A 59 18.11 -9.15 -8.20
C LYS A 59 18.24 -7.64 -8.27
N LEU A 60 18.20 -6.96 -7.10
CA LEU A 60 18.42 -5.52 -7.01
C LEU A 60 19.89 -5.15 -7.10
N PHE A 61 20.80 -6.03 -6.65
CA PHE A 61 22.24 -5.84 -6.72
C PHE A 61 22.86 -6.94 -7.59
N GLN A 62 23.26 -6.59 -8.78
CA GLN A 62 23.97 -7.49 -9.72
C GLN A 62 25.31 -6.85 -10.11
N ASP A 63 26.38 -7.60 -10.00
CA ASP A 63 27.74 -7.16 -10.36
C ASP A 63 28.18 -5.83 -9.73
N GLY A 64 27.75 -5.59 -8.48
CA GLY A 64 28.04 -4.35 -7.74
C GLY A 64 27.21 -3.14 -8.18
N MET A 65 26.24 -3.34 -9.08
CA MET A 65 25.35 -2.28 -9.57
C MET A 65 23.93 -2.50 -9.10
N ILE A 66 23.20 -1.40 -8.95
CA ILE A 66 21.77 -1.41 -8.60
C ILE A 66 20.94 -1.57 -9.89
N ASN A 67 20.06 -2.56 -9.90
CA ASN A 67 19.10 -2.74 -10.99
C ASN A 67 17.96 -1.72 -10.88
N VAL A 68 18.16 -0.57 -11.51
CA VAL A 68 17.21 0.55 -11.49
C VAL A 68 15.87 0.16 -12.16
N SER A 69 15.90 -0.73 -13.16
CA SER A 69 14.67 -1.20 -13.82
C SER A 69 13.79 -2.01 -12.87
N ALA A 70 14.38 -2.83 -12.01
CA ALA A 70 13.62 -3.57 -10.99
C ALA A 70 12.97 -2.62 -9.95
N LEU A 71 13.68 -1.56 -9.55
CA LEU A 71 13.12 -0.53 -8.68
C LEU A 71 11.99 0.26 -9.35
N GLN A 72 12.12 0.55 -10.64
CA GLN A 72 11.06 1.20 -11.40
C GLN A 72 9.80 0.34 -11.44
N ALA A 73 9.94 -0.97 -11.71
CA ALA A 73 8.81 -1.90 -11.70
C ALA A 73 8.09 -1.95 -10.35
N VAL A 74 8.84 -1.89 -9.24
CA VAL A 74 8.25 -1.81 -7.90
C VAL A 74 7.51 -0.50 -7.69
N ALA A 75 8.08 0.64 -8.11
CA ALA A 75 7.45 1.95 -8.01
C ALA A 75 6.14 2.01 -8.83
N ASP A 76 6.14 1.47 -10.05
CA ASP A 76 4.96 1.42 -10.92
C ASP A 76 3.87 0.52 -10.34
N SER A 77 4.27 -0.63 -9.77
CA SER A 77 3.35 -1.54 -9.08
C SER A 77 2.71 -0.89 -7.85
N LEU A 78 3.50 -0.17 -7.06
CA LEU A 78 3.00 0.57 -5.91
C LEU A 78 2.01 1.66 -6.33
N SER A 79 2.34 2.43 -7.37
CA SER A 79 1.45 3.47 -7.91
C SER A 79 0.14 2.89 -8.45
N SER A 80 0.18 1.73 -9.10
CA SER A 80 -1.01 1.04 -9.58
C SER A 80 -1.87 0.54 -8.44
N SER A 81 -1.24 -0.08 -7.43
CA SER A 81 -1.93 -0.61 -6.25
C SER A 81 -2.51 0.49 -5.36
N SER A 82 -1.87 1.68 -5.32
CA SER A 82 -2.36 2.81 -4.51
C SER A 82 -3.77 3.23 -4.90
N LYS A 83 -4.11 3.18 -6.18
CA LYS A 83 -5.46 3.50 -6.68
C LYS A 83 -6.51 2.52 -6.16
N VAL A 84 -6.13 1.24 -6.08
CA VAL A 84 -7.02 0.19 -5.54
C VAL A 84 -7.23 0.40 -4.04
N PHE A 85 -6.16 0.69 -3.29
CA PHE A 85 -6.26 0.99 -1.87
C PHE A 85 -7.13 2.22 -1.58
N LYS A 86 -6.96 3.32 -2.35
CA LYS A 86 -7.76 4.53 -2.22
C LYS A 86 -9.24 4.26 -2.49
N SER A 87 -9.54 3.56 -3.58
CA SER A 87 -10.92 3.17 -3.91
C SER A 87 -11.54 2.28 -2.83
N ALA A 88 -10.79 1.32 -2.31
CA ALA A 88 -11.26 0.46 -1.22
C ALA A 88 -11.50 1.26 0.07
N ASN A 89 -10.58 2.17 0.42
CA ASN A 89 -10.76 3.06 1.57
C ASN A 89 -12.02 3.92 1.42
N GLU A 90 -12.24 4.52 0.26
CA GLU A 90 -13.46 5.33 0.00
C GLU A 90 -14.74 4.49 0.19
N LYS A 91 -14.77 3.26 -0.32
CA LYS A 91 -15.91 2.34 -0.14
C LYS A 91 -16.14 2.04 1.35
N ILE A 92 -15.09 1.75 2.11
CA ILE A 92 -15.17 1.43 3.53
C ILE A 92 -15.58 2.65 4.36
N GLN A 93 -14.99 3.83 4.10
CA GLN A 93 -15.37 5.06 4.78
C GLN A 93 -16.81 5.48 4.48
N GLY A 94 -17.33 5.14 3.29
CA GLY A 94 -18.71 5.40 2.87
C GLY A 94 -19.75 4.47 3.49
N ILE A 95 -19.37 3.47 4.29
CA ILE A 95 -20.33 2.63 5.01
C ILE A 95 -21.04 3.49 6.07
N GLY A 96 -22.37 3.56 5.93
CA GLY A 96 -23.24 4.29 6.86
C GLY A 96 -23.48 3.54 8.17
N ASP A 97 -24.52 3.97 8.88
CA ASP A 97 -24.88 3.39 10.18
C ASP A 97 -25.32 1.94 10.05
N THR A 98 -24.91 1.14 11.01
CA THR A 98 -25.25 -0.27 11.17
C THR A 98 -25.96 -0.47 12.51
N HIS A 99 -26.76 -1.53 12.62
CA HIS A 99 -27.66 -1.76 13.76
C HIS A 99 -27.21 -2.96 14.61
N ILE A 100 -26.46 -3.89 14.02
CA ILE A 100 -25.90 -5.04 14.72
C ILE A 100 -24.56 -4.62 15.32
N SER A 101 -24.42 -4.67 16.64
CA SER A 101 -23.23 -4.19 17.36
C SER A 101 -21.92 -4.83 16.87
N GLN A 102 -21.95 -6.11 16.55
CA GLN A 102 -20.78 -6.83 15.99
C GLN A 102 -20.40 -6.30 14.59
N VAL A 103 -21.40 -5.95 13.76
CA VAL A 103 -21.16 -5.37 12.44
C VAL A 103 -20.60 -3.96 12.58
N THR A 104 -21.16 -3.15 13.50
CA THR A 104 -20.65 -1.80 13.77
C THR A 104 -19.19 -1.83 14.21
N GLU A 105 -18.84 -2.72 15.16
CA GLU A 105 -17.47 -2.86 15.63
C GLU A 105 -16.50 -3.27 14.48
N LEU A 106 -16.93 -4.17 13.60
CA LEU A 106 -16.14 -4.59 12.44
C LEU A 106 -15.98 -3.46 11.42
N VAL A 107 -17.03 -2.67 11.18
CA VAL A 107 -16.99 -1.50 10.30
C VAL A 107 -16.02 -0.46 10.83
N ASP A 108 -16.07 -0.15 12.12
CA ASP A 108 -15.16 0.83 12.75
C ASP A 108 -13.70 0.37 12.65
N LYS A 109 -13.42 -0.88 12.97
CA LYS A 109 -12.09 -1.46 12.81
C LYS A 109 -11.62 -1.45 11.36
N ALA A 110 -12.53 -1.71 10.40
CA ALA A 110 -12.21 -1.65 8.98
C ALA A 110 -11.89 -0.21 8.55
N LYS A 111 -12.68 0.77 8.98
CA LYS A 111 -12.44 2.20 8.70
C LYS A 111 -11.07 2.65 9.21
N ASP A 112 -10.73 2.34 10.45
CA ASP A 112 -9.44 2.69 11.05
C ASP A 112 -8.27 1.99 10.34
N GLY A 113 -8.42 0.69 10.05
CA GLY A 113 -7.42 -0.10 9.36
C GLY A 113 -7.16 0.42 7.94
N PHE A 114 -8.21 0.67 7.17
CA PHE A 114 -8.08 1.20 5.80
C PHE A 114 -7.55 2.64 5.77
N ALA A 115 -7.91 3.50 6.73
CA ALA A 115 -7.35 4.84 6.85
C ALA A 115 -5.84 4.79 7.14
N THR A 116 -5.40 3.91 8.04
CA THR A 116 -3.98 3.70 8.34
C THR A 116 -3.21 3.18 7.13
N LEU A 117 -3.75 2.17 6.43
CA LEU A 117 -3.16 1.64 5.21
C LEU A 117 -3.07 2.69 4.11
N ASN A 118 -4.13 3.48 3.91
CA ASN A 118 -4.14 4.55 2.92
C ASN A 118 -3.05 5.58 3.21
N GLY A 119 -2.87 5.97 4.47
CA GLY A 119 -1.79 6.87 4.88
C GLY A 119 -0.38 6.32 4.57
N ALA A 120 -0.16 5.03 4.82
CA ALA A 120 1.10 4.36 4.50
C ALA A 120 1.34 4.28 2.98
N VAL A 121 0.31 3.95 2.21
CA VAL A 121 0.36 3.90 0.74
C VAL A 121 0.65 5.28 0.15
N ASP A 122 0.00 6.34 0.65
CA ASP A 122 0.25 7.71 0.22
C ASP A 122 1.69 8.17 0.50
N ALA A 123 2.23 7.80 1.65
CA ALA A 123 3.63 8.09 1.98
C ALA A 123 4.59 7.34 1.03
N ALA A 124 4.33 6.07 0.78
CA ALA A 124 5.14 5.24 -0.10
C ALA A 124 5.06 5.72 -1.57
N GLU A 125 3.88 6.11 -2.04
CA GLU A 125 3.68 6.66 -3.40
C GLU A 125 4.47 7.95 -3.64
N LYS A 126 4.66 8.77 -2.62
CA LYS A 126 5.49 9.99 -2.73
C LYS A 126 6.98 9.69 -2.86
N VAL A 127 7.45 8.61 -2.24
CA VAL A 127 8.87 8.25 -2.20
C VAL A 127 9.27 7.33 -3.36
N ALA A 128 8.41 6.40 -3.72
CA ALA A 128 8.71 5.36 -4.70
C ALA A 128 9.23 5.89 -6.07
N PRO A 129 8.63 6.94 -6.69
CA PRO A 129 9.13 7.44 -7.97
C PRO A 129 10.46 8.21 -7.86
N ILE A 130 10.83 8.66 -6.66
CA ILE A 130 12.06 9.43 -6.43
C ILE A 130 13.27 8.48 -6.40
N LEU A 131 13.13 7.29 -5.85
CA LEU A 131 14.23 6.33 -5.68
C LEU A 131 14.92 5.95 -7.00
N PRO A 132 14.21 5.54 -8.07
CA PRO A 132 14.86 5.24 -9.34
C PRO A 132 15.59 6.45 -9.92
N GLN A 133 15.02 7.65 -9.80
CA GLN A 133 15.63 8.90 -10.28
C GLN A 133 16.91 9.25 -9.52
N MET A 134 16.91 9.07 -8.20
CA MET A 134 18.10 9.25 -7.37
C MET A 134 19.20 8.27 -7.77
N LEU A 135 18.85 7.06 -8.16
CA LEU A 135 19.81 6.01 -8.53
C LEU A 135 20.21 6.02 -10.02
N GLY A 136 19.87 7.07 -10.74
CA GLY A 136 20.31 7.23 -12.14
C GLY A 136 19.41 6.58 -13.17
N ALA A 137 18.10 6.47 -12.91
CA ALA A 137 17.12 6.07 -13.91
C ALA A 137 17.27 6.88 -15.21
N ASN A 138 16.88 6.29 -16.33
CA ASN A 138 17.00 6.88 -17.68
C ASN A 138 18.44 7.11 -18.13
N GLY A 139 19.40 6.31 -17.66
CA GLY A 139 20.80 6.35 -18.07
C GLY A 139 21.58 7.57 -17.55
N GLN A 140 21.06 8.27 -16.55
CA GLN A 140 21.74 9.41 -15.96
C GLN A 140 22.76 8.95 -14.91
N THR A 141 24.00 9.41 -15.04
CA THR A 141 24.99 9.22 -13.99
C THR A 141 24.71 10.17 -12.83
N ARG A 142 24.67 9.65 -11.60
CA ARG A 142 24.54 10.41 -10.37
C ARG A 142 25.81 10.27 -9.55
N HIS A 143 26.25 11.39 -9.00
CA HIS A 143 27.38 11.43 -8.08
C HIS A 143 26.88 11.83 -6.69
N TYR A 144 27.23 11.03 -5.71
CA TYR A 144 26.85 11.27 -4.31
C TYR A 144 28.08 11.53 -3.47
N LEU A 145 28.09 12.63 -2.76
CA LEU A 145 29.10 12.89 -1.71
C LEU A 145 28.59 12.29 -0.41
N VAL A 146 29.25 11.26 0.07
CA VAL A 146 28.98 10.66 1.37
C VAL A 146 29.95 11.23 2.39
N LEU A 147 29.41 11.87 3.44
CA LEU A 147 30.16 12.38 4.58
C LEU A 147 29.84 11.52 5.81
N ALA A 148 30.82 10.79 6.29
CA ALA A 148 30.73 10.12 7.59
C ALA A 148 31.08 11.13 8.70
N MET A 149 30.07 11.49 9.47
CA MET A 149 30.20 12.49 10.53
C MET A 149 30.17 11.84 11.91
N SER A 150 31.10 12.21 12.78
CA SER A 150 31.05 11.82 14.19
C SER A 150 30.25 12.85 14.97
N ASN A 151 29.14 12.43 15.59
CA ASN A 151 28.30 13.27 16.44
C ASN A 151 28.85 13.43 17.88
N VAL A 152 29.96 12.78 18.20
CA VAL A 152 30.62 12.90 19.51
C VAL A 152 31.33 14.26 19.66
N GLU A 153 31.71 14.86 18.52
CA GLU A 153 32.28 16.21 18.52
C GLU A 153 31.19 17.26 18.26
N ILE A 154 30.92 18.09 19.25
CA ILE A 154 29.92 19.16 19.18
C ILE A 154 30.43 20.28 18.27
N ARG A 155 29.92 20.37 17.04
CA ARG A 155 30.18 21.45 16.09
C ARG A 155 28.88 22.03 15.57
N ALA A 156 28.89 23.25 15.09
CA ALA A 156 27.70 23.97 14.62
C ALA A 156 26.94 23.26 13.46
N CYS A 157 27.62 22.37 12.71
CA CYS A 157 27.02 21.61 11.58
C CYS A 157 26.67 20.15 11.94
N GLY A 158 26.55 19.79 13.22
CA GLY A 158 26.10 18.47 13.66
C GLY A 158 27.18 17.40 13.77
N GLY A 159 28.47 17.73 13.67
CA GLY A 159 29.56 16.78 13.87
C GLY A 159 30.82 17.09 13.03
N PHE A 160 31.84 16.30 13.24
CA PHE A 160 33.09 16.38 12.46
C PHE A 160 33.11 15.37 11.32
N PRO A 161 33.31 15.79 10.06
CA PRO A 161 33.42 14.86 8.94
C PRO A 161 34.77 14.14 9.00
N GLY A 162 34.77 12.91 9.52
CA GLY A 162 35.98 12.09 9.68
C GLY A 162 36.46 11.46 8.38
N SER A 163 35.54 11.19 7.46
CA SER A 163 35.84 10.63 6.15
C SER A 163 34.84 11.06 5.09
N ARG A 164 35.23 11.01 3.83
CA ARG A 164 34.40 11.30 2.67
C ARG A 164 34.58 10.22 1.61
N GLY A 165 33.50 9.91 0.92
CA GLY A 165 33.51 9.02 -0.26
C GLY A 165 32.64 9.61 -1.37
N VAL A 166 32.95 9.22 -2.59
CA VAL A 166 32.17 9.56 -3.80
C VAL A 166 31.76 8.27 -4.50
#